data_46d5d7d9bfaf3d3c1c255a0885be9c12
#
_entry.id   46d5d7d9bfaf3d3c1c255a0885be9c12
#
_cell.length_a   1.000
_cell.length_b   1.000
_cell.length_c   1.000
_cell.angle_alpha   90.00
_cell.angle_beta   90.00
_cell.angle_gamma   90.00
#
_symmetry.space_group_name_H-M   'P 1'
#
loop_
_entity.id
_entity.type
_entity.pdbx_description
1 polymer ?
#
loop_
_entity_poly.entity_id
_entity_poly.type
_entity_poly.pdbx_seq_one_letter_code
_entity_poly.pdbx_strand_id
1 'polypeptide(L)'
;MKFECRTKVKLVLAALCLLLGSVLTQFMLAQQPAPQPGRGTVPAAKRGGFMMRPVDPRVQMRSYAFKDGNISQEIQYAVFVSSKVSKDKKNPLIVTLHGLGAGPAIMFGTKALELAEEGGYILVGPMGFNVRGWYGIPMGPGRGIPPKTANSTAPPAQPDANPAPRPKASLFSDPNDPPNLRELSEKDVMNVLDMVRKEFNVDERRIYLMGHSMGGAGTLFLGVKYSSIWAALGPIAPAAFGLDPDSLKKIPNMPIIFVHGDVDEMVPVANTRKWVDKLKELNMTYEYSEMPGLSHGPIIEGGLPSVYAFFAKHSKPTIH
;
A
#
# COMPACT_ATOMS: atom_id res chain seq x y z
N MET A 1 -51.83 -23.53 63.40
CA MET A 1 -50.51 -23.33 62.76
C MET A 1 -50.39 -23.86 61.32
N LYS A 2 -51.42 -24.43 60.68
CA LYS A 2 -51.33 -24.98 59.29
C LYS A 2 -51.97 -24.06 58.20
N PHE A 3 -52.68 -23.01 58.59
CA PHE A 3 -53.36 -22.11 57.63
C PHE A 3 -52.52 -20.93 57.15
N GLU A 4 -51.57 -20.41 57.96
CA GLU A 4 -50.69 -19.28 57.59
C GLU A 4 -49.62 -19.64 56.57
N CYS A 5 -49.18 -20.90 56.53
CA CYS A 5 -48.10 -21.32 55.63
C CYS A 5 -48.59 -21.41 54.15
N ARG A 6 -49.88 -21.72 53.88
CA ARG A 6 -50.41 -21.82 52.51
C ARG A 6 -50.62 -20.47 51.83
N THR A 7 -50.90 -19.43 52.59
CA THR A 7 -51.12 -18.08 52.07
C THR A 7 -49.81 -17.40 51.70
N LYS A 8 -48.75 -17.58 52.49
CA LYS A 8 -47.40 -17.04 52.16
C LYS A 8 -46.76 -17.69 50.94
N VAL A 9 -46.96 -18.99 50.72
CA VAL A 9 -46.47 -19.70 49.51
C VAL A 9 -47.16 -19.24 48.25
N LYS A 10 -48.48 -18.97 48.28
CA LYS A 10 -49.23 -18.46 47.13
C LYS A 10 -48.82 -17.01 46.77
N LEU A 11 -48.52 -16.16 47.71
CA LEU A 11 -48.04 -14.79 47.48
C LEU A 11 -46.63 -14.79 46.87
N VAL A 12 -45.73 -15.66 47.32
CA VAL A 12 -44.38 -15.75 46.78
C VAL A 12 -44.38 -16.29 45.35
N LEU A 13 -45.24 -17.28 45.04
CA LEU A 13 -45.38 -17.77 43.65
C LEU A 13 -46.00 -16.73 42.72
N ALA A 14 -46.97 -15.94 43.15
CA ALA A 14 -47.53 -14.85 42.35
C ALA A 14 -46.53 -13.73 42.08
N ALA A 15 -45.66 -13.35 43.04
CA ALA A 15 -44.61 -12.38 42.85
C ALA A 15 -43.48 -12.89 41.91
N LEU A 16 -43.18 -14.18 41.95
CA LEU A 16 -42.17 -14.78 41.07
C LEU A 16 -42.67 -14.84 39.59
N CYS A 17 -43.95 -15.14 39.37
CA CYS A 17 -44.55 -15.12 38.03
C CYS A 17 -44.62 -13.73 37.41
N LEU A 18 -44.83 -12.67 38.20
CA LEU A 18 -44.84 -11.28 37.74
C LEU A 18 -43.41 -10.79 37.40
N LEU A 19 -42.42 -11.21 38.13
CA LEU A 19 -41.01 -10.88 37.84
C LEU A 19 -40.49 -11.61 36.63
N LEU A 20 -40.85 -12.87 36.40
CA LEU A 20 -40.47 -13.63 35.22
C LEU A 20 -41.20 -13.13 33.95
N GLY A 21 -42.45 -12.66 34.06
CA GLY A 21 -43.17 -12.05 32.96
C GLY A 21 -42.58 -10.72 32.50
N SER A 22 -42.07 -9.90 33.40
CA SER A 22 -41.43 -8.62 33.06
C SER A 22 -40.03 -8.78 32.44
N VAL A 23 -39.28 -9.81 32.83
CA VAL A 23 -37.96 -10.11 32.24
C VAL A 23 -38.15 -10.70 30.83
N LEU A 24 -39.15 -11.56 30.60
CA LEU A 24 -39.41 -12.09 29.25
C LEU A 24 -39.88 -10.98 28.29
N THR A 25 -40.71 -10.02 28.75
CA THR A 25 -41.15 -8.91 27.90
C THR A 25 -40.00 -7.96 27.55
N GLN A 26 -39.05 -7.72 28.46
CA GLN A 26 -37.86 -6.92 28.16
C GLN A 26 -36.90 -7.67 27.21
N PHE A 27 -36.81 -8.99 27.30
CA PHE A 27 -35.96 -9.77 26.38
C PHE A 27 -36.55 -9.86 24.96
N MET A 28 -37.90 -9.87 24.82
CA MET A 28 -38.56 -9.85 23.50
C MET A 28 -38.53 -8.46 22.84
N LEU A 29 -38.48 -7.35 23.62
CA LEU A 29 -38.28 -6.01 23.04
C LEU A 29 -36.83 -5.77 22.57
N ALA A 30 -35.84 -6.48 23.11
CA ALA A 30 -34.47 -6.37 22.70
C ALA A 30 -34.12 -7.15 21.40
N GLN A 31 -35.04 -7.96 20.88
CA GLN A 31 -34.89 -8.75 19.67
C GLN A 31 -35.65 -8.22 18.45
N GLN A 32 -36.22 -7.03 18.50
CA GLN A 32 -36.73 -6.40 17.30
C GLN A 32 -35.50 -5.91 16.46
N PRO A 33 -35.36 -6.36 15.20
CA PRO A 33 -34.34 -5.82 14.33
C PRO A 33 -34.59 -4.32 14.16
N ALA A 34 -33.54 -3.54 14.29
CA ALA A 34 -33.58 -2.10 14.03
C ALA A 34 -34.27 -1.83 12.69
N PRO A 35 -35.12 -0.79 12.56
CA PRO A 35 -35.73 -0.43 11.29
C PRO A 35 -34.62 -0.21 10.27
N GLN A 36 -34.59 -1.01 9.20
CA GLN A 36 -33.68 -0.81 8.08
C GLN A 36 -33.90 0.60 7.53
N PRO A 37 -32.86 1.42 7.38
CA PRO A 37 -33.00 2.69 6.69
C PRO A 37 -33.54 2.38 5.29
N GLY A 38 -34.66 3.05 4.93
CA GLY A 38 -35.32 2.85 3.66
C GLY A 38 -34.31 2.84 2.52
N ARG A 39 -34.50 1.92 1.56
CA ARG A 39 -33.78 1.91 0.29
C ARG A 39 -34.05 3.23 -0.44
N GLY A 40 -33.39 4.30 -0.01
CA GLY A 40 -33.18 5.44 -0.87
C GLY A 40 -32.40 4.95 -2.07
N THR A 41 -32.92 5.16 -3.25
CA THR A 41 -32.21 4.97 -4.51
C THR A 41 -30.93 5.83 -4.46
N VAL A 42 -29.81 5.18 -4.14
CA VAL A 42 -28.48 5.81 -4.26
C VAL A 42 -28.31 6.10 -5.75
N PRO A 43 -28.12 7.36 -6.17
CA PRO A 43 -27.82 7.65 -7.57
C PRO A 43 -26.61 6.82 -7.96
N ALA A 44 -26.67 6.14 -9.11
CA ALA A 44 -25.60 5.33 -9.64
C ALA A 44 -24.32 6.18 -9.64
N ALA A 45 -23.42 5.91 -8.69
CA ALA A 45 -22.10 6.51 -8.65
C ALA A 45 -21.44 6.18 -9.99
N LYS A 46 -21.09 7.21 -10.74
CA LYS A 46 -20.33 7.10 -12.00
C LYS A 46 -19.11 6.23 -11.73
N ARG A 47 -19.12 5.02 -12.28
CA ARG A 47 -17.95 4.14 -12.29
C ARG A 47 -16.84 4.86 -13.04
N GLY A 48 -15.68 5.04 -12.41
CA GLY A 48 -14.45 5.39 -13.10
C GLY A 48 -13.97 6.82 -12.88
N GLY A 49 -13.57 7.13 -11.67
CA GLY A 49 -12.66 8.22 -11.36
C GLY A 49 -11.96 7.84 -10.07
N PHE A 50 -10.70 7.49 -10.16
CA PHE A 50 -9.81 7.49 -9.01
C PHE A 50 -9.94 8.89 -8.44
N MET A 51 -10.64 9.06 -7.31
CA MET A 51 -10.74 10.37 -6.69
C MET A 51 -9.34 10.80 -6.30
N MET A 52 -8.73 11.65 -7.12
CA MET A 52 -7.51 12.36 -6.75
C MET A 52 -7.86 13.17 -5.50
N ARG A 53 -7.41 12.71 -4.33
CA ARG A 53 -7.48 13.56 -3.13
C ARG A 53 -6.73 14.85 -3.44
N PRO A 54 -7.22 16.01 -3.01
CA PRO A 54 -6.45 17.23 -3.13
C PRO A 54 -5.06 17.00 -2.52
N VAL A 55 -4.02 17.32 -3.26
CA VAL A 55 -2.65 17.22 -2.76
C VAL A 55 -2.47 18.28 -1.68
N ASP A 56 -1.89 17.91 -0.54
CA ASP A 56 -1.59 18.86 0.54
C ASP A 56 -0.72 20.00 -0.01
N PRO A 57 -1.03 21.27 0.28
CA PRO A 57 -0.30 22.42 -0.28
C PRO A 57 1.19 22.47 0.06
N ARG A 58 1.65 21.71 1.07
CA ARG A 58 3.08 21.55 1.38
C ARG A 58 3.82 20.65 0.40
N VAL A 59 3.09 19.83 -0.37
CA VAL A 59 3.66 18.92 -1.37
C VAL A 59 3.84 19.68 -2.68
N GLN A 60 5.06 19.72 -3.17
CA GLN A 60 5.41 20.36 -4.44
C GLN A 60 5.31 19.30 -5.55
N MET A 61 4.38 19.50 -6.48
CA MET A 61 4.37 18.76 -7.74
C MET A 61 5.32 19.45 -8.70
N ARG A 62 6.36 18.73 -9.10
CA ARG A 62 7.42 19.20 -10.00
C ARG A 62 7.46 18.35 -11.26
N SER A 63 8.09 18.86 -12.31
CA SER A 63 8.35 18.08 -13.52
C SER A 63 9.79 18.28 -14.01
N TYR A 64 10.24 17.35 -14.84
CA TYR A 64 11.52 17.43 -15.50
C TYR A 64 11.47 16.78 -16.89
N ALA A 65 12.33 17.22 -17.79
CA ALA A 65 12.48 16.64 -19.11
C ALA A 65 13.21 15.29 -19.02
N PHE A 66 12.46 14.19 -19.06
CA PHE A 66 12.99 12.83 -19.16
C PHE A 66 13.49 12.58 -20.58
N LYS A 67 14.71 12.03 -20.70
CA LYS A 67 15.30 11.66 -22.01
C LYS A 67 15.89 10.28 -21.96
N ASP A 68 15.55 9.47 -22.98
CA ASP A 68 16.13 8.15 -23.20
C ASP A 68 16.07 7.77 -24.68
N GLY A 69 17.20 7.76 -25.37
CA GLY A 69 17.24 7.60 -26.82
C GLY A 69 16.36 8.63 -27.53
N ASN A 70 15.37 8.16 -28.27
CA ASN A 70 14.40 9.01 -28.97
C ASN A 70 13.20 9.43 -28.10
N ILE A 71 13.12 8.95 -26.86
CA ILE A 71 12.04 9.31 -25.93
C ILE A 71 12.41 10.61 -25.25
N SER A 72 11.53 11.60 -25.36
CA SER A 72 11.63 12.88 -24.64
C SER A 72 10.24 13.31 -24.19
N GLN A 73 10.02 13.41 -22.90
CA GLN A 73 8.74 13.87 -22.34
C GLN A 73 8.91 14.50 -20.96
N GLU A 74 7.98 15.38 -20.58
CA GLU A 74 7.89 15.91 -19.22
C GLU A 74 7.30 14.84 -18.29
N ILE A 75 8.04 14.48 -17.22
CA ILE A 75 7.58 13.56 -16.19
C ILE A 75 7.45 14.30 -14.87
N GLN A 76 6.34 14.06 -14.19
CA GLN A 76 6.06 14.64 -12.87
C GLN A 76 6.66 13.81 -11.75
N TYR A 77 7.01 14.48 -10.66
CA TYR A 77 7.34 13.86 -9.38
C TYR A 77 6.87 14.74 -8.23
N ALA A 78 6.65 14.15 -7.06
CA ALA A 78 6.23 14.86 -5.86
C ALA A 78 7.40 15.04 -4.91
N VAL A 79 7.48 16.19 -4.23
CA VAL A 79 8.48 16.47 -3.20
C VAL A 79 7.81 17.10 -1.99
N PHE A 80 8.15 16.63 -0.80
CA PHE A 80 7.90 17.31 0.47
C PHE A 80 9.23 17.49 1.19
N VAL A 81 9.43 18.66 1.76
CA VAL A 81 10.64 19.01 2.51
C VAL A 81 10.22 19.44 3.91
N SER A 82 10.61 18.69 4.94
CA SER A 82 10.34 19.07 6.33
C SER A 82 10.96 20.43 6.65
N SER A 83 10.31 21.21 7.50
CA SER A 83 10.84 22.48 8.02
C SER A 83 12.17 22.32 8.78
N LYS A 84 12.49 21.10 9.19
CA LYS A 84 13.74 20.75 9.88
C LYS A 84 14.91 20.47 8.94
N VAL A 85 14.68 20.41 7.63
CA VAL A 85 15.74 20.21 6.63
C VAL A 85 16.58 21.47 6.51
N SER A 86 17.91 21.30 6.50
CA SER A 86 18.85 22.41 6.41
C SER A 86 19.97 22.08 5.44
N LYS A 87 20.55 23.11 4.80
CA LYS A 87 21.73 22.96 3.94
C LYS A 87 23.01 22.66 4.74
N ASP A 88 23.01 23.04 6.03
CA ASP A 88 24.20 22.96 6.90
C ASP A 88 24.37 21.58 7.54
N LYS A 89 23.39 20.70 7.40
CA LYS A 89 23.44 19.33 7.93
C LYS A 89 23.01 18.29 6.89
N LYS A 90 23.42 17.05 7.12
CA LYS A 90 22.94 15.90 6.35
C LYS A 90 21.50 15.55 6.71
N ASN A 91 20.61 15.43 5.72
CA ASN A 91 19.19 15.22 5.89
C ASN A 91 18.75 13.85 5.38
N PRO A 92 17.89 13.12 6.11
CA PRO A 92 17.39 11.83 5.65
C PRO A 92 16.40 11.98 4.49
N LEU A 93 16.41 11.01 3.58
CA LEU A 93 15.58 10.97 2.39
C LEU A 93 14.76 9.68 2.35
N ILE A 94 13.47 9.78 2.05
CA ILE A 94 12.61 8.64 1.74
C ILE A 94 12.13 8.76 0.29
N VAL A 95 12.43 7.75 -0.52
CA VAL A 95 11.84 7.57 -1.85
C VAL A 95 10.58 6.72 -1.72
N THR A 96 9.47 7.19 -2.29
CA THR A 96 8.17 6.52 -2.18
C THR A 96 7.67 6.07 -3.55
N LEU A 97 7.25 4.83 -3.68
CA LEU A 97 6.77 4.25 -4.91
C LEU A 97 5.25 4.01 -4.84
N HIS A 98 4.51 4.59 -5.78
CA HIS A 98 3.06 4.47 -5.84
C HIS A 98 2.58 3.10 -6.36
N GLY A 99 1.31 2.76 -6.09
CA GLY A 99 0.63 1.59 -6.63
C GLY A 99 0.17 1.77 -8.08
N LEU A 100 -0.23 0.68 -8.74
CA LEU A 100 -0.71 0.67 -10.11
C LEU A 100 -1.89 1.64 -10.30
N GLY A 101 -1.81 2.50 -11.31
CA GLY A 101 -2.84 3.49 -11.64
C GLY A 101 -2.83 4.74 -10.75
N ALA A 102 -1.96 4.81 -9.75
CA ALA A 102 -1.80 5.98 -8.91
C ALA A 102 -0.72 6.94 -9.46
N GLY A 103 -0.52 8.06 -8.78
CA GLY A 103 0.49 9.05 -9.14
C GLY A 103 1.49 9.30 -8.00
N PRO A 104 2.49 10.16 -8.24
CA PRO A 104 3.64 10.36 -7.36
C PRO A 104 3.29 10.85 -5.95
N ALA A 105 2.17 11.56 -5.77
CA ALA A 105 1.78 12.11 -4.48
C ALA A 105 0.89 11.16 -3.63
N ILE A 106 0.56 9.95 -4.10
CA ILE A 106 -0.39 9.07 -3.38
C ILE A 106 0.13 8.66 -1.99
N MET A 107 1.44 8.56 -1.84
CA MET A 107 2.10 8.22 -0.56
C MET A 107 2.31 9.44 0.35
N PHE A 108 1.83 10.62 -0.05
CA PHE A 108 1.99 11.91 0.68
C PHE A 108 0.69 12.28 1.41
N GLY A 109 0.02 11.30 2.01
CA GLY A 109 -1.14 11.54 2.86
C GLY A 109 -0.78 12.29 4.15
N THR A 110 -1.79 12.72 4.89
CA THR A 110 -1.60 13.53 6.13
C THR A 110 -0.63 12.86 7.09
N LYS A 111 -0.78 11.55 7.34
CA LYS A 111 0.10 10.81 8.25
C LYS A 111 1.55 10.77 7.75
N ALA A 112 1.77 10.59 6.45
CA ALA A 112 3.11 10.60 5.88
C ALA A 112 3.82 11.94 6.10
N LEU A 113 3.10 13.05 5.89
CA LEU A 113 3.66 14.39 6.04
C LEU A 113 3.92 14.75 7.51
N GLU A 114 3.03 14.36 8.44
CA GLU A 114 3.25 14.51 9.88
C GLU A 114 4.53 13.79 10.33
N LEU A 115 4.67 12.51 9.97
CA LEU A 115 5.83 11.71 10.34
C LEU A 115 7.13 12.21 9.68
N ALA A 116 7.03 12.67 8.43
CA ALA A 116 8.17 13.25 7.73
C ALA A 116 8.62 14.57 8.36
N GLU A 117 7.66 15.40 8.79
CA GLU A 117 7.94 16.64 9.52
C GLU A 117 8.57 16.33 10.89
N GLU A 118 8.03 15.36 11.64
CA GLU A 118 8.56 14.93 12.92
C GLU A 118 10.01 14.44 12.81
N GLY A 119 10.28 13.57 11.83
CA GLY A 119 11.59 12.97 11.61
C GLY A 119 12.60 13.83 10.85
N GLY A 120 12.17 14.98 10.31
CA GLY A 120 13.02 15.87 9.50
C GLY A 120 13.38 15.28 8.13
N TYR A 121 12.48 14.53 7.52
CA TYR A 121 12.71 13.85 6.24
C TYR A 121 12.43 14.75 5.04
N ILE A 122 13.17 14.50 3.98
CA ILE A 122 12.77 14.81 2.61
C ILE A 122 12.01 13.60 2.08
N LEU A 123 10.80 13.81 1.52
CA LEU A 123 10.07 12.77 0.78
C LEU A 123 10.14 13.08 -0.71
N VAL A 124 10.35 12.05 -1.52
CA VAL A 124 10.27 12.15 -2.97
C VAL A 124 9.48 10.98 -3.54
N GLY A 125 8.53 11.29 -4.43
CA GLY A 125 7.71 10.30 -5.14
C GLY A 125 7.93 10.46 -6.64
N PRO A 126 8.71 9.60 -7.32
CA PRO A 126 8.78 9.55 -8.77
C PRO A 126 7.47 9.01 -9.37
N MET A 127 7.18 9.37 -10.63
CA MET A 127 6.06 8.82 -11.39
C MET A 127 6.32 7.35 -11.82
N GLY A 128 7.59 6.93 -11.92
CA GLY A 128 7.93 5.65 -12.52
C GLY A 128 7.61 5.62 -14.02
N PHE A 129 7.94 6.71 -14.74
CA PHE A 129 7.66 7.00 -16.13
C PHE A 129 6.16 7.21 -16.41
N ASN A 130 5.32 6.24 -16.02
CA ASN A 130 3.87 6.36 -16.00
C ASN A 130 3.24 5.49 -14.90
N VAL A 131 1.92 5.53 -14.77
CA VAL A 131 1.17 4.83 -13.70
C VAL A 131 1.24 3.29 -13.77
N ARG A 132 1.90 2.69 -14.80
CA ARG A 132 1.97 1.26 -15.09
C ARG A 132 3.38 0.71 -15.23
N GLY A 133 4.40 1.50 -14.93
CA GLY A 133 5.80 1.18 -15.30
C GLY A 133 6.45 0.02 -14.53
N TRP A 134 5.92 -0.37 -13.35
CA TRP A 134 6.41 -1.49 -12.55
C TRP A 134 7.89 -1.43 -12.15
N TYR A 135 8.50 -0.25 -12.21
CA TYR A 135 9.83 0.03 -11.63
C TYR A 135 10.95 -0.93 -12.05
N GLY A 136 10.92 -1.39 -13.31
CA GLY A 136 11.95 -2.29 -13.84
C GLY A 136 11.69 -3.78 -13.59
N ILE A 137 10.63 -4.17 -12.88
CA ILE A 137 10.35 -5.57 -12.58
C ILE A 137 10.15 -6.35 -13.88
N PRO A 138 10.99 -7.37 -14.19
CA PRO A 138 10.79 -8.20 -15.35
C PRO A 138 9.54 -9.07 -15.18
N MET A 139 8.54 -8.90 -16.03
CA MET A 139 7.41 -9.82 -16.08
C MET A 139 7.55 -10.71 -17.29
N GLY A 140 7.55 -12.01 -17.09
CA GLY A 140 7.52 -12.96 -18.18
C GLY A 140 6.23 -12.82 -19.00
N PRO A 141 6.21 -13.28 -20.26
CA PRO A 141 5.02 -13.27 -21.09
C PRO A 141 3.88 -14.00 -20.34
N GLY A 142 2.73 -13.31 -20.17
CA GLY A 142 1.54 -13.86 -19.56
C GLY A 142 1.43 -13.75 -18.02
N ARG A 143 2.39 -13.15 -17.31
CA ARG A 143 2.28 -12.88 -15.86
C ARG A 143 1.85 -11.44 -15.58
N GLY A 144 0.71 -11.04 -16.12
CA GLY A 144 -0.12 -10.00 -15.52
C GLY A 144 -0.76 -10.52 -14.23
N ILE A 145 -1.34 -9.62 -13.41
CA ILE A 145 -2.10 -9.99 -12.20
C ILE A 145 -2.95 -11.22 -12.48
N PRO A 146 -2.91 -12.26 -11.61
CA PRO A 146 -3.74 -13.43 -11.83
C PRO A 146 -5.20 -12.99 -12.03
N PRO A 147 -5.90 -13.52 -13.02
CA PRO A 147 -7.29 -13.18 -13.21
C PRO A 147 -8.02 -13.47 -11.90
N LYS A 148 -8.85 -12.52 -11.46
CA LYS A 148 -9.82 -12.75 -10.40
C LYS A 148 -10.46 -14.11 -10.72
N THR A 149 -10.37 -15.08 -9.82
CA THR A 149 -11.00 -16.39 -9.99
C THR A 149 -12.51 -16.18 -10.09
N ALA A 150 -12.99 -15.85 -11.27
CA ALA A 150 -14.37 -15.99 -11.64
C ALA A 150 -14.52 -17.42 -12.12
N ASN A 151 -15.33 -18.21 -11.44
CA ASN A 151 -15.95 -19.39 -12.01
C ASN A 151 -16.71 -18.93 -13.28
N SER A 152 -16.05 -18.94 -14.43
CA SER A 152 -16.65 -18.67 -15.72
C SER A 152 -16.43 -19.90 -16.57
N THR A 153 -17.42 -20.76 -16.59
CA THR A 153 -17.67 -21.70 -17.67
C THR A 153 -18.13 -20.90 -18.89
N ALA A 154 -17.18 -20.37 -19.68
CA ALA A 154 -17.44 -19.84 -21.01
C ALA A 154 -16.94 -20.84 -22.04
N PRO A 155 -17.72 -21.16 -23.08
CA PRO A 155 -17.31 -22.03 -24.18
C PRO A 155 -16.24 -21.35 -25.06
N PRO A 156 -15.41 -22.12 -25.81
CA PRO A 156 -14.35 -21.55 -26.63
C PRO A 156 -14.93 -20.70 -27.76
N ALA A 157 -14.36 -19.50 -27.94
CA ALA A 157 -14.74 -18.55 -28.99
C ALA A 157 -14.40 -19.09 -30.38
N GLN A 158 -15.35 -18.99 -31.31
CA GLN A 158 -15.15 -19.23 -32.74
C GLN A 158 -14.39 -18.06 -33.40
N PRO A 159 -13.61 -18.29 -34.47
CA PRO A 159 -12.87 -17.22 -35.12
C PRO A 159 -13.82 -16.40 -36.03
N ASP A 160 -14.19 -15.21 -35.57
CA ASP A 160 -14.91 -14.24 -36.38
C ASP A 160 -13.96 -13.37 -37.23
N ALA A 161 -14.24 -13.27 -38.52
CA ALA A 161 -13.46 -12.57 -39.55
C ALA A 161 -13.75 -11.04 -39.57
N ASN A 162 -13.72 -10.37 -38.41
CA ASN A 162 -13.77 -8.91 -38.36
C ASN A 162 -12.64 -8.41 -37.47
N PRO A 163 -11.79 -7.45 -37.92
CA PRO A 163 -10.71 -6.99 -37.08
C PRO A 163 -11.30 -6.40 -35.78
N ALA A 164 -11.02 -7.05 -34.66
CA ALA A 164 -11.48 -6.60 -33.34
C ALA A 164 -11.07 -5.14 -33.14
N PRO A 165 -11.93 -4.28 -32.57
CA PRO A 165 -11.57 -2.92 -32.23
C PRO A 165 -10.32 -2.95 -31.33
N ARG A 166 -9.35 -2.07 -31.64
CA ARG A 166 -8.11 -1.97 -30.85
C ARG A 166 -8.45 -1.93 -29.38
N PRO A 167 -7.75 -2.71 -28.52
CA PRO A 167 -8.00 -2.71 -27.09
C PRO A 167 -7.95 -1.26 -26.59
N LYS A 168 -9.00 -0.83 -25.87
CA LYS A 168 -8.98 0.47 -25.19
C LYS A 168 -7.90 0.41 -24.10
N ALA A 169 -7.19 1.52 -23.91
CA ALA A 169 -6.27 1.66 -22.78
C ALA A 169 -6.93 1.21 -21.47
N SER A 170 -6.26 0.36 -20.74
CA SER A 170 -6.71 -0.16 -19.46
C SER A 170 -5.76 0.25 -18.32
N LEU A 171 -6.15 0.01 -17.08
CA LEU A 171 -5.25 0.21 -15.95
C LEU A 171 -3.95 -0.60 -16.08
N PHE A 172 -4.00 -1.73 -16.76
CA PHE A 172 -2.90 -2.69 -16.86
C PHE A 172 -2.08 -2.58 -18.13
N SER A 173 -2.61 -1.97 -19.19
CA SER A 173 -1.96 -1.87 -20.50
C SER A 173 -2.50 -0.71 -21.31
N ASP A 174 -1.61 -0.09 -22.07
CA ASP A 174 -1.94 0.90 -23.08
C ASP A 174 -1.17 0.54 -24.36
N PRO A 175 -1.85 0.47 -25.51
CA PRO A 175 -1.18 0.22 -26.79
C PRO A 175 -0.07 1.21 -27.15
N ASN A 176 -0.09 2.39 -26.55
CA ASN A 176 0.91 3.44 -26.72
C ASN A 176 2.08 3.34 -25.73
N ASP A 177 2.02 2.42 -24.76
CA ASP A 177 3.14 2.24 -23.84
C ASP A 177 4.38 1.77 -24.63
N PRO A 178 5.56 2.35 -24.38
CA PRO A 178 6.79 1.91 -25.05
C PRO A 178 7.14 0.46 -24.64
N PRO A 179 7.72 -0.33 -25.53
CA PRO A 179 8.04 -1.75 -25.26
C PRO A 179 9.01 -1.94 -24.08
N ASN A 180 9.84 -0.95 -23.81
CA ASN A 180 10.77 -0.89 -22.67
C ASN A 180 10.25 -0.05 -21.50
N LEU A 181 8.92 0.03 -21.31
CA LEU A 181 8.29 0.84 -20.26
C LEU A 181 8.88 0.59 -18.87
N ARG A 182 9.27 -0.65 -18.58
CA ARG A 182 9.77 -1.03 -17.26
C ARG A 182 11.15 -0.44 -16.98
N GLU A 183 12.03 -0.54 -17.96
CA GLU A 183 13.36 0.06 -17.90
C GLU A 183 13.28 1.58 -17.80
N LEU A 184 12.34 2.21 -18.51
CA LEU A 184 12.09 3.64 -18.41
C LEU A 184 11.53 4.01 -17.03
N SER A 185 10.67 3.17 -16.47
CA SER A 185 10.13 3.36 -15.13
C SER A 185 11.20 3.30 -14.04
N GLU A 186 12.11 2.34 -14.14
CA GLU A 186 13.27 2.23 -13.27
C GLU A 186 14.18 3.47 -13.41
N LYS A 187 14.48 3.85 -14.66
CA LYS A 187 15.32 5.01 -14.95
C LYS A 187 14.73 6.31 -14.40
N ASP A 188 13.42 6.48 -14.45
CA ASP A 188 12.75 7.65 -13.87
C ASP A 188 12.98 7.73 -12.35
N VAL A 189 12.84 6.61 -11.62
CA VAL A 189 13.13 6.58 -10.18
C VAL A 189 14.56 7.02 -9.89
N MET A 190 15.52 6.52 -10.64
CA MET A 190 16.94 6.86 -10.44
C MET A 190 17.25 8.30 -10.81
N ASN A 191 16.66 8.82 -11.89
CA ASN A 191 16.80 10.23 -12.27
C ASN A 191 16.28 11.18 -11.19
N VAL A 192 15.09 10.89 -10.65
CA VAL A 192 14.49 11.72 -9.59
C VAL A 192 15.33 11.65 -8.31
N LEU A 193 15.81 10.47 -7.93
CA LEU A 193 16.73 10.33 -6.81
C LEU A 193 18.00 11.18 -6.99
N ASP A 194 18.62 11.12 -8.17
CA ASP A 194 19.84 11.88 -8.45
C ASP A 194 19.60 13.39 -8.46
N MET A 195 18.44 13.85 -8.95
CA MET A 195 18.08 15.27 -8.89
C MET A 195 17.95 15.75 -7.44
N VAL A 196 17.27 14.99 -6.60
CA VAL A 196 17.06 15.33 -5.18
C VAL A 196 18.38 15.31 -4.41
N ARG A 197 19.26 14.36 -4.69
CA ARG A 197 20.62 14.31 -4.09
C ARG A 197 21.49 15.51 -4.48
N LYS A 198 21.30 16.05 -5.68
CA LYS A 198 22.02 17.27 -6.12
C LYS A 198 21.43 18.55 -5.52
N GLU A 199 20.14 18.59 -5.28
CA GLU A 199 19.46 19.77 -4.76
C GLU A 199 19.62 19.92 -3.24
N PHE A 200 19.56 18.80 -2.51
CA PHE A 200 19.56 18.80 -1.05
C PHE A 200 20.83 18.15 -0.48
N ASN A 201 21.25 18.60 0.70
CA ASN A 201 22.33 17.97 1.44
C ASN A 201 21.85 16.65 2.07
N VAL A 202 21.72 15.59 1.25
CA VAL A 202 21.19 14.28 1.66
C VAL A 202 22.23 13.52 2.48
N ASP A 203 21.77 12.84 3.52
CA ASP A 203 22.57 11.86 4.24
C ASP A 203 22.57 10.52 3.49
N GLU A 204 23.65 10.24 2.78
CA GLU A 204 23.83 9.00 2.00
C GLU A 204 23.69 7.71 2.85
N ARG A 205 23.78 7.82 4.16
CA ARG A 205 23.59 6.72 5.09
C ARG A 205 22.12 6.54 5.51
N ARG A 206 21.27 7.51 5.20
CA ARG A 206 19.83 7.52 5.57
C ARG A 206 18.95 7.80 4.37
N ILE A 207 19.15 7.02 3.31
CA ILE A 207 18.27 7.00 2.14
C ILE A 207 17.45 5.71 2.22
N TYR A 208 16.14 5.86 2.28
CA TYR A 208 15.18 4.76 2.44
C TYR A 208 14.30 4.62 1.22
N LEU A 209 13.81 3.40 0.98
CA LEU A 209 12.87 3.12 -0.09
C LEU A 209 11.63 2.46 0.48
N MET A 210 10.46 3.01 0.20
CA MET A 210 9.18 2.39 0.54
C MET A 210 8.20 2.49 -0.62
N GLY A 211 7.16 1.66 -0.62
CA GLY A 211 6.13 1.74 -1.64
C GLY A 211 4.97 0.82 -1.35
N HIS A 212 3.84 1.09 -2.00
CA HIS A 212 2.59 0.36 -1.81
C HIS A 212 2.23 -0.45 -3.05
N SER A 213 1.74 -1.68 -2.88
CA SER A 213 1.21 -2.52 -3.96
C SER A 213 2.26 -2.79 -5.05
N MET A 214 2.05 -2.31 -6.29
CA MET A 214 3.06 -2.28 -7.35
C MET A 214 4.36 -1.62 -6.87
N GLY A 215 4.25 -0.49 -6.15
CA GLY A 215 5.39 0.20 -5.55
C GLY A 215 6.06 -0.60 -4.43
N GLY A 216 5.31 -1.43 -3.68
CA GLY A 216 5.87 -2.37 -2.72
C GLY A 216 6.71 -3.45 -3.38
N ALA A 217 6.26 -3.97 -4.52
CA ALA A 217 7.06 -4.87 -5.37
C ALA A 217 8.29 -4.15 -5.93
N GLY A 218 8.13 -2.90 -6.39
CA GLY A 218 9.22 -2.03 -6.83
C GLY A 218 10.27 -1.81 -5.72
N THR A 219 9.82 -1.64 -4.47
CA THR A 219 10.69 -1.53 -3.29
C THR A 219 11.59 -2.76 -3.13
N LEU A 220 11.03 -3.96 -3.29
CA LEU A 220 11.81 -5.19 -3.22
C LEU A 220 12.79 -5.32 -4.39
N PHE A 221 12.32 -5.06 -5.62
CA PHE A 221 13.15 -5.18 -6.81
C PHE A 221 14.32 -4.19 -6.82
N LEU A 222 14.03 -2.88 -6.66
CA LEU A 222 15.05 -1.83 -6.64
C LEU A 222 15.92 -1.93 -5.37
N GLY A 223 15.35 -2.41 -4.26
CA GLY A 223 16.07 -2.69 -3.03
C GLY A 223 17.18 -3.70 -3.22
N VAL A 224 16.92 -4.78 -3.96
CA VAL A 224 17.93 -5.78 -4.31
C VAL A 224 18.91 -5.26 -5.35
N LYS A 225 18.40 -4.62 -6.41
CA LYS A 225 19.21 -4.18 -7.55
C LYS A 225 20.20 -3.06 -7.20
N TYR A 226 19.78 -2.15 -6.34
CA TYR A 226 20.56 -0.96 -5.92
C TYR A 226 20.83 -0.95 -4.42
N SER A 227 21.13 -2.10 -3.85
CA SER A 227 21.25 -2.30 -2.40
C SER A 227 22.26 -1.39 -1.71
N SER A 228 23.30 -0.94 -2.41
CA SER A 228 24.29 0.00 -1.89
C SER A 228 23.72 1.40 -1.57
N ILE A 229 22.58 1.76 -2.17
CA ILE A 229 21.94 3.06 -1.96
C ILE A 229 21.14 3.07 -0.66
N TRP A 230 20.36 2.04 -0.41
CA TRP A 230 19.32 2.05 0.61
C TRP A 230 19.84 1.70 2.00
N ALA A 231 19.35 2.40 3.01
CA ALA A 231 19.60 2.10 4.42
C ALA A 231 18.62 1.09 4.99
N ALA A 232 17.38 1.11 4.50
CA ALA A 232 16.34 0.14 4.81
C ALA A 232 15.22 0.18 3.76
N LEU A 233 14.42 -0.89 3.72
CA LEU A 233 13.29 -1.04 2.80
C LEU A 233 11.98 -1.17 3.57
N GLY A 234 10.89 -0.56 3.03
CA GLY A 234 9.55 -0.60 3.61
C GLY A 234 8.47 -0.99 2.57
N PRO A 235 8.41 -2.24 2.08
CA PRO A 235 7.34 -2.68 1.22
C PRO A 235 6.00 -2.79 1.98
N ILE A 236 4.97 -2.08 1.49
CA ILE A 236 3.61 -2.04 2.03
C ILE A 236 2.68 -2.79 1.06
N ALA A 237 2.00 -3.84 1.53
CA ALA A 237 1.11 -4.69 0.75
C ALA A 237 1.68 -5.02 -0.66
N PRO A 238 2.92 -5.55 -0.76
CA PRO A 238 3.65 -5.64 -2.01
C PRO A 238 3.00 -6.62 -3.00
N ALA A 239 2.68 -6.15 -4.21
CA ALA A 239 2.17 -6.98 -5.31
C ALA A 239 3.32 -7.74 -6.00
N ALA A 240 4.10 -8.50 -5.22
CA ALA A 240 5.35 -9.14 -5.63
C ALA A 240 5.16 -10.53 -6.29
N PHE A 241 4.08 -10.71 -7.07
CA PHE A 241 3.68 -12.02 -7.63
C PHE A 241 4.70 -12.65 -8.59
N GLY A 242 5.57 -11.84 -9.20
CA GLY A 242 6.58 -12.30 -10.15
C GLY A 242 8.00 -12.29 -9.59
N LEU A 243 8.18 -11.90 -8.33
CA LEU A 243 9.48 -11.84 -7.68
C LEU A 243 9.73 -13.09 -6.83
N ASP A 244 11.00 -13.49 -6.78
CA ASP A 244 11.45 -14.62 -5.99
C ASP A 244 12.02 -14.14 -4.64
N PRO A 245 11.48 -14.60 -3.49
CA PRO A 245 12.05 -14.31 -2.17
C PRO A 245 13.52 -14.71 -2.01
N ASP A 246 14.00 -15.68 -2.76
CA ASP A 246 15.42 -16.06 -2.77
C ASP A 246 16.35 -14.93 -3.22
N SER A 247 15.82 -13.89 -3.89
CA SER A 247 16.58 -12.68 -4.21
C SER A 247 17.13 -11.96 -2.97
N LEU A 248 16.54 -12.14 -1.78
CA LEU A 248 17.01 -11.60 -0.51
C LEU A 248 18.41 -12.10 -0.14
N LYS A 249 18.82 -13.27 -0.61
CA LYS A 249 20.19 -13.80 -0.43
C LYS A 249 21.28 -12.84 -0.94
N LYS A 250 20.94 -11.94 -1.88
CA LYS A 250 21.87 -10.96 -2.44
C LYS A 250 22.07 -9.74 -1.53
N ILE A 251 21.22 -9.55 -0.53
CA ILE A 251 21.21 -8.38 0.36
C ILE A 251 21.08 -8.77 1.84
N PRO A 252 21.91 -9.70 2.36
CA PRO A 252 21.70 -10.33 3.68
C PRO A 252 21.70 -9.33 4.85
N ASN A 253 22.32 -8.18 4.69
CA ASN A 253 22.45 -7.14 5.73
C ASN A 253 21.43 -5.99 5.56
N MET A 254 20.48 -6.08 4.60
CA MET A 254 19.48 -5.05 4.36
C MET A 254 18.35 -5.15 5.38
N PRO A 255 18.13 -4.13 6.24
CA PRO A 255 16.96 -4.10 7.10
C PRO A 255 15.67 -3.91 6.29
N ILE A 256 14.64 -4.71 6.59
CA ILE A 256 13.38 -4.67 5.85
C ILE A 256 12.19 -4.69 6.82
N ILE A 257 11.25 -3.76 6.67
CA ILE A 257 9.94 -3.86 7.33
C ILE A 257 8.86 -4.18 6.30
N PHE A 258 8.12 -5.25 6.52
CA PHE A 258 6.88 -5.52 5.79
C PHE A 258 5.67 -5.04 6.59
N VAL A 259 4.74 -4.39 5.89
CA VAL A 259 3.44 -4.01 6.45
C VAL A 259 2.35 -4.51 5.52
N HIS A 260 1.30 -5.17 6.07
CA HIS A 260 0.20 -5.69 5.26
C HIS A 260 -1.10 -5.75 6.09
N GLY A 261 -2.22 -5.47 5.46
CA GLY A 261 -3.54 -5.67 6.08
C GLY A 261 -4.02 -7.12 5.90
N ASP A 262 -4.57 -7.70 6.94
CA ASP A 262 -4.99 -9.13 6.92
C ASP A 262 -6.25 -9.38 6.09
N VAL A 263 -7.04 -8.31 5.80
CA VAL A 263 -8.24 -8.37 4.94
C VAL A 263 -8.01 -7.74 3.56
N ASP A 264 -6.77 -7.76 3.07
CA ASP A 264 -6.43 -7.28 1.73
C ASP A 264 -6.95 -8.24 0.65
N GLU A 265 -8.00 -7.81 -0.06
CA GLU A 265 -8.64 -8.58 -1.14
C GLU A 265 -7.91 -8.45 -2.49
N MET A 266 -7.07 -7.43 -2.66
CA MET A 266 -6.35 -7.17 -3.91
C MET A 266 -5.02 -7.92 -3.97
N VAL A 267 -4.26 -7.88 -2.88
CA VAL A 267 -2.99 -8.58 -2.72
C VAL A 267 -3.08 -9.46 -1.48
N PRO A 268 -3.33 -10.78 -1.62
CA PRO A 268 -3.44 -11.66 -0.47
C PRO A 268 -2.22 -11.59 0.44
N VAL A 269 -2.44 -11.38 1.73
CA VAL A 269 -1.38 -11.28 2.76
C VAL A 269 -0.44 -12.48 2.78
N ALA A 270 -0.92 -13.65 2.35
CA ALA A 270 -0.11 -14.86 2.19
C ALA A 270 1.11 -14.67 1.26
N ASN A 271 1.05 -13.72 0.32
CA ASN A 271 2.21 -13.40 -0.53
C ASN A 271 3.32 -12.72 0.27
N THR A 272 2.98 -11.80 1.17
CA THR A 272 3.95 -11.15 2.06
C THR A 272 4.52 -12.12 3.08
N ARG A 273 3.71 -13.03 3.63
CA ARG A 273 4.19 -14.04 4.58
C ARG A 273 5.33 -14.90 4.01
N LYS A 274 5.32 -15.23 2.71
CA LYS A 274 6.42 -15.94 2.04
C LYS A 274 7.75 -15.17 2.11
N TRP A 275 7.71 -13.85 1.94
CA TRP A 275 8.89 -13.00 2.09
C TRP A 275 9.38 -12.95 3.53
N VAL A 276 8.46 -12.83 4.48
CA VAL A 276 8.77 -12.85 5.92
C VAL A 276 9.39 -14.17 6.34
N ASP A 277 8.87 -15.29 5.83
CA ASP A 277 9.43 -16.61 6.12
C ASP A 277 10.85 -16.75 5.56
N LYS A 278 11.12 -16.17 4.36
CA LYS A 278 12.47 -16.14 3.81
C LYS A 278 13.42 -15.25 4.64
N LEU A 279 12.97 -14.11 5.16
CA LEU A 279 13.77 -13.28 6.07
C LEU A 279 14.15 -14.03 7.34
N LYS A 280 13.22 -14.81 7.91
CA LYS A 280 13.48 -15.68 9.06
C LYS A 280 14.52 -16.76 8.72
N GLU A 281 14.33 -17.46 7.59
CA GLU A 281 15.26 -18.49 7.11
C GLU A 281 16.70 -17.93 6.96
N LEU A 282 16.83 -16.70 6.47
CA LEU A 282 18.11 -16.06 6.24
C LEU A 282 18.67 -15.30 7.46
N ASN A 283 17.98 -15.32 8.60
CA ASN A 283 18.33 -14.57 9.82
C ASN A 283 18.59 -13.08 9.55
N MET A 284 17.83 -12.48 8.66
CA MET A 284 17.96 -11.06 8.31
C MET A 284 17.34 -10.16 9.39
N THR A 285 17.78 -8.90 9.45
CA THR A 285 17.14 -7.86 10.27
C THR A 285 15.81 -7.46 9.65
N TYR A 286 14.70 -7.72 10.32
CA TYR A 286 13.38 -7.35 9.82
C TYR A 286 12.37 -7.03 10.93
N GLU A 287 11.32 -6.30 10.56
CA GLU A 287 10.06 -6.20 11.29
C GLU A 287 8.92 -6.64 10.37
N TYR A 288 7.86 -7.19 10.94
CA TYR A 288 6.63 -7.52 10.21
C TYR A 288 5.42 -7.03 10.99
N SER A 289 4.60 -6.21 10.33
CA SER A 289 3.35 -5.67 10.87
C SER A 289 2.17 -6.14 10.00
N GLU A 290 1.50 -7.20 10.44
CA GLU A 290 0.23 -7.63 9.87
C GLU A 290 -0.88 -6.95 10.66
N MET A 291 -1.65 -6.06 9.99
CA MET A 291 -2.61 -5.17 10.66
C MET A 291 -4.04 -5.69 10.52
N PRO A 292 -4.68 -6.05 11.66
CA PRO A 292 -6.05 -6.57 11.65
C PRO A 292 -7.06 -5.58 11.09
N GLY A 293 -7.96 -6.08 10.23
CA GLY A 293 -9.07 -5.32 9.68
C GLY A 293 -8.69 -4.27 8.63
N LEU A 294 -7.43 -4.15 8.25
CA LEU A 294 -7.02 -3.23 7.21
C LEU A 294 -6.99 -3.91 5.83
N SER A 295 -7.60 -3.23 4.86
CA SER A 295 -7.61 -3.62 3.46
C SER A 295 -6.53 -2.88 2.66
N HIS A 296 -6.45 -3.15 1.34
CA HIS A 296 -5.39 -2.70 0.45
C HIS A 296 -5.10 -1.19 0.46
N GLY A 297 -6.12 -0.35 0.48
CA GLY A 297 -5.92 1.12 0.48
C GLY A 297 -5.61 1.69 1.86
N PRO A 298 -6.43 1.40 2.89
CA PRO A 298 -6.23 1.90 4.26
C PRO A 298 -4.90 1.52 4.89
N ILE A 299 -4.26 0.43 4.48
CA ILE A 299 -2.95 0.01 4.99
C ILE A 299 -1.85 1.05 4.75
N ILE A 300 -1.99 1.92 3.74
CA ILE A 300 -1.01 2.98 3.48
C ILE A 300 -0.89 3.86 4.73
N GLU A 301 -1.99 4.49 5.15
CA GLU A 301 -1.99 5.39 6.32
C GLU A 301 -1.74 4.64 7.64
N GLY A 302 -2.33 3.44 7.79
CA GLY A 302 -2.19 2.63 8.99
C GLY A 302 -0.77 2.11 9.22
N GLY A 303 -0.06 1.78 8.17
CA GLY A 303 1.26 1.17 8.23
C GLY A 303 2.42 2.15 8.38
N LEU A 304 2.24 3.41 7.96
CA LEU A 304 3.32 4.39 7.96
C LEU A 304 3.99 4.61 9.32
N PRO A 305 3.28 4.65 10.46
CA PRO A 305 3.95 4.81 11.76
C PRO A 305 5.01 3.73 12.02
N SER A 306 4.72 2.47 11.70
CA SER A 306 5.67 1.36 11.85
C SER A 306 6.86 1.51 10.89
N VAL A 307 6.61 1.90 9.63
CA VAL A 307 7.67 2.09 8.63
C VAL A 307 8.63 3.21 9.03
N TYR A 308 8.10 4.37 9.44
CA TYR A 308 8.93 5.49 9.88
C TYR A 308 9.71 5.19 11.15
N ALA A 309 9.08 4.53 12.13
CA ALA A 309 9.75 4.10 13.35
C ALA A 309 10.89 3.11 13.04
N PHE A 310 10.70 2.22 12.08
CA PHE A 310 11.73 1.30 11.61
C PHE A 310 12.88 2.06 10.94
N PHE A 311 12.60 2.96 10.00
CA PHE A 311 13.61 3.74 9.32
C PHE A 311 14.45 4.59 10.28
N ALA A 312 13.84 5.17 11.30
CA ALA A 312 14.55 5.96 12.31
C ALA A 312 15.62 5.17 13.09
N LYS A 313 15.48 3.84 13.19
CA LYS A 313 16.42 2.95 13.88
C LYS A 313 17.58 2.47 13.01
N HIS A 314 17.49 2.66 11.66
CA HIS A 314 18.44 2.06 10.74
C HIS A 314 19.18 3.09 9.90
N SER A 315 20.49 2.94 9.81
CA SER A 315 21.35 3.68 8.90
C SER A 315 22.47 2.79 8.40
N LYS A 316 23.04 3.09 7.24
CA LYS A 316 24.22 2.36 6.77
C LYS A 316 25.42 2.60 7.69
N PRO A 317 26.33 1.63 7.83
CA PRO A 317 27.55 1.81 8.60
C PRO A 317 28.37 3.01 8.10
N THR A 318 29.14 3.61 9.00
CA THR A 318 30.18 4.56 8.58
C THR A 318 31.32 3.77 7.94
N ILE A 319 31.63 4.06 6.70
CA ILE A 319 32.86 3.54 6.07
C ILE A 319 33.98 4.44 6.57
N HIS A 320 34.86 3.89 7.39
CA HIS A 320 36.11 4.55 7.86
C HIS A 320 37.23 4.37 6.84
#